data_128455bdb51976c2d93b36206fda6911
#
_entry.id   128455bdb51976c2d93b36206fda6911
#
_cell.length_a   1.000
_cell.length_b   1.000
_cell.length_c   1.000
_cell.angle_alpha   90.00
_cell.angle_beta   90.00
_cell.angle_gamma   90.00
#
_symmetry.space_group_name_H-M   'P 1'
#
loop_
_entity.id
_entity.type
_entity.pdbx_description
1 polymer ?
#
loop_
_entity_poly.entity_id
_entity_poly.type
_entity_poly.pdbx_seq_one_letter_code
_entity_poly.pdbx_strand_id
1 'polypeptide(L)'
;IHADAFHRREAKGASVFVLSELGASSEAAQMLADKENAADLVGGISIDDKDDDLASVLLDLSQTASLVASTEVAETVLSGLKRVGNTHKKHVESASFVVLKSPDIPSILIETAFISNPDEEKKLRSSSHQNKLALAMMSGIRNYFQRNPPLGTQIPQQHIVSRGDTLSTIAQRYQVKLAELKSNNGLTSDTLKIGDILFIP
;
A
#
# COMPACT_ATOMS: atom_id res chain seq x y z
N ILE A 1 -7.68 -2.46 5.72
CA ILE A 1 -6.63 -3.06 6.58
C ILE A 1 -7.36 -3.84 7.65
N HIS A 2 -7.07 -5.12 7.76
CA HIS A 2 -7.78 -6.11 8.55
C HIS A 2 -6.84 -6.85 9.50
N ALA A 3 -7.41 -7.59 10.44
CA ALA A 3 -6.75 -8.56 11.31
C ALA A 3 -7.77 -9.64 11.67
N ASP A 4 -8.06 -10.49 10.73
CA ASP A 4 -9.18 -11.42 10.80
C ASP A 4 -8.92 -12.64 11.66
N ALA A 5 -10.00 -13.26 12.14
CA ALA A 5 -9.93 -14.57 12.75
C ALA A 5 -9.93 -15.64 11.64
N PHE A 6 -9.00 -16.57 11.72
CA PHE A 6 -8.93 -17.74 10.88
C PHE A 6 -9.29 -19.01 11.66
N HIS A 7 -9.86 -20.02 10.98
CA HIS A 7 -10.30 -21.26 11.65
C HIS A 7 -9.15 -22.07 12.28
N ARG A 8 -7.92 -21.90 11.76
CA ARG A 8 -6.72 -22.52 12.34
C ARG A 8 -5.98 -21.49 13.20
N ARG A 9 -5.92 -21.73 14.50
CA ARG A 9 -5.23 -20.85 15.46
C ARG A 9 -3.71 -20.74 15.23
N GLU A 10 -3.14 -21.67 14.50
CA GLU A 10 -1.71 -21.68 14.13
C GLU A 10 -1.40 -20.72 12.99
N ALA A 11 -2.42 -20.26 12.25
CA ALA A 11 -2.24 -19.27 11.19
C ALA A 11 -1.62 -17.99 11.77
N LYS A 12 -0.58 -17.50 11.11
CA LYS A 12 0.17 -16.32 11.53
C LYS A 12 0.82 -15.62 10.35
N GLY A 13 1.16 -14.36 10.57
CA GLY A 13 1.84 -13.54 9.59
C GLY A 13 0.89 -12.69 8.73
N ALA A 14 1.41 -11.60 8.20
CA ALA A 14 0.67 -10.71 7.32
C ALA A 14 0.45 -11.33 5.94
N SER A 15 -0.65 -10.93 5.28
CA SER A 15 -0.94 -11.23 3.88
C SER A 15 -1.38 -9.97 3.16
N VAL A 16 -1.17 -9.93 1.85
CA VAL A 16 -1.69 -8.85 0.99
C VAL A 16 -2.43 -9.49 -0.18
N PHE A 17 -3.62 -8.97 -0.44
CA PHE A 17 -4.51 -9.49 -1.47
C PHE A 17 -4.86 -8.40 -2.48
N VAL A 18 -5.09 -8.84 -3.72
CA VAL A 18 -5.65 -8.05 -4.82
C VAL A 18 -6.91 -8.70 -5.33
N LEU A 19 -7.72 -7.94 -6.07
CA LEU A 19 -8.90 -8.48 -6.74
C LEU A 19 -8.48 -9.49 -7.81
N SER A 20 -9.25 -10.57 -7.94
CA SER A 20 -9.20 -11.49 -9.07
C SER A 20 -10.63 -11.82 -9.52
N GLU A 21 -10.86 -11.76 -10.81
CA GLU A 21 -12.13 -12.19 -11.44
C GLU A 21 -12.05 -13.65 -11.88
N LEU A 22 -10.85 -14.20 -12.01
CA LEU A 22 -10.62 -15.58 -12.49
C LEU A 22 -10.61 -16.63 -11.37
N GLY A 23 -10.90 -16.21 -10.13
CA GLY A 23 -10.90 -17.07 -8.95
C GLY A 23 -9.74 -16.76 -7.99
N ALA A 24 -9.70 -17.48 -6.87
CA ALA A 24 -8.75 -17.25 -5.81
C ALA A 24 -7.41 -17.97 -6.07
N SER A 25 -6.31 -17.35 -5.64
CA SER A 25 -4.97 -17.90 -5.73
C SER A 25 -4.72 -19.08 -4.76
N SER A 26 -5.57 -19.20 -3.73
CA SER A 26 -5.52 -20.29 -2.76
C SER A 26 -6.88 -20.52 -2.12
N GLU A 27 -7.10 -21.72 -1.56
CA GLU A 27 -8.32 -22.03 -0.79
C GLU A 27 -8.51 -21.07 0.41
N ALA A 28 -7.41 -20.70 1.07
CA ALA A 28 -7.45 -19.75 2.17
C ALA A 28 -7.87 -18.33 1.71
N ALA A 29 -7.39 -17.90 0.53
CA ALA A 29 -7.82 -16.64 -0.07
C ALA A 29 -9.29 -16.65 -0.45
N GLN A 30 -9.80 -17.78 -0.97
CA GLN A 30 -11.23 -17.93 -1.28
C GLN A 30 -12.09 -17.84 0.00
N MET A 31 -11.72 -18.57 1.04
CA MET A 31 -12.47 -18.54 2.31
C MET A 31 -12.48 -17.13 2.95
N LEU A 32 -11.38 -16.40 2.85
CA LEU A 32 -11.32 -15.03 3.35
C LEU A 32 -12.23 -14.11 2.53
N ALA A 33 -12.18 -14.20 1.20
CA ALA A 33 -13.04 -13.40 0.32
C ALA A 33 -14.52 -13.69 0.55
N ASP A 34 -14.92 -14.94 0.71
CA ASP A 34 -16.30 -15.32 1.00
C ASP A 34 -16.80 -14.73 2.33
N LYS A 35 -15.93 -14.70 3.34
CA LYS A 35 -16.24 -14.11 4.65
C LYS A 35 -16.40 -12.59 4.56
N GLU A 36 -15.46 -11.90 3.92
CA GLU A 36 -15.50 -10.45 3.76
C GLU A 36 -16.72 -10.02 2.91
N ASN A 37 -16.96 -10.70 1.78
CA ASN A 37 -18.11 -10.42 0.94
C ASN A 37 -19.45 -10.64 1.67
N ALA A 38 -19.52 -11.64 2.56
CA ALA A 38 -20.71 -11.86 3.39
C ALA A 38 -20.91 -10.74 4.42
N ALA A 39 -19.84 -10.15 4.94
CA ALA A 39 -19.93 -9.01 5.85
C ALA A 39 -20.40 -7.74 5.10
N ASP A 40 -19.93 -7.50 3.88
CA ASP A 40 -20.33 -6.36 3.05
C ASP A 40 -21.80 -6.41 2.63
N LEU A 41 -22.37 -7.60 2.40
CA LEU A 41 -23.79 -7.77 2.09
C LEU A 41 -24.74 -7.27 3.20
N VAL A 42 -24.29 -7.28 4.45
CA VAL A 42 -25.05 -6.72 5.57
C VAL A 42 -25.13 -5.19 5.51
N GLY A 43 -24.18 -4.55 4.79
CA GLY A 43 -24.10 -3.10 4.59
C GLY A 43 -24.98 -2.53 3.47
N GLY A 44 -25.62 -3.36 2.64
CA GLY A 44 -26.68 -2.95 1.71
C GLY A 44 -26.24 -2.20 0.44
N ILE A 45 -25.10 -2.52 -0.17
CA ILE A 45 -24.70 -1.95 -1.45
C ILE A 45 -25.06 -2.92 -2.60
N SER A 46 -26.01 -2.49 -3.46
CA SER A 46 -26.33 -3.15 -4.73
C SER A 46 -25.76 -2.30 -5.87
N ILE A 47 -25.00 -2.94 -6.76
CA ILE A 47 -24.49 -2.31 -7.98
C ILE A 47 -25.37 -2.78 -9.14
N ASP A 48 -26.19 -1.86 -9.69
CA ASP A 48 -26.99 -2.12 -10.89
C ASP A 48 -26.14 -1.86 -12.16
N ASP A 49 -26.07 -2.88 -13.03
CA ASP A 49 -25.47 -2.81 -14.36
C ASP A 49 -26.29 -1.96 -15.32
N LYS A 50 -25.64 -1.08 -16.07
CA LYS A 50 -26.19 -0.42 -17.26
C LYS A 50 -25.24 -0.50 -18.43
N ASP A 51 -25.79 -1.00 -19.55
CA ASP A 51 -25.13 -1.20 -20.83
C ASP A 51 -24.80 0.10 -21.57
N ASP A 52 -23.53 0.22 -21.98
CA ASP A 52 -23.08 1.03 -23.10
C ASP A 52 -21.78 0.43 -23.63
N ASP A 53 -21.77 -0.14 -24.83
CA ASP A 53 -20.64 -0.96 -25.35
C ASP A 53 -19.29 -0.21 -25.33
N LEU A 54 -19.27 1.10 -25.64
CA LEU A 54 -18.04 1.90 -25.57
C LEU A 54 -17.62 2.22 -24.13
N ALA A 55 -18.58 2.47 -23.24
CA ALA A 55 -18.33 2.68 -21.82
C ALA A 55 -17.79 1.40 -21.18
N SER A 56 -18.31 0.23 -21.59
CA SER A 56 -17.86 -1.08 -21.14
C SER A 56 -16.37 -1.32 -21.50
N VAL A 57 -15.95 -1.05 -22.74
CA VAL A 57 -14.54 -1.21 -23.17
C VAL A 57 -13.61 -0.27 -22.41
N LEU A 58 -13.99 0.98 -22.18
CA LEU A 58 -13.22 1.93 -21.40
C LEU A 58 -13.13 1.52 -19.93
N LEU A 59 -14.21 0.97 -19.38
CA LEU A 59 -14.27 0.43 -18.04
C LEU A 59 -13.33 -0.76 -17.87
N ASP A 60 -13.34 -1.71 -18.80
CA ASP A 60 -12.44 -2.88 -18.82
C ASP A 60 -10.97 -2.47 -18.87
N LEU A 61 -10.63 -1.48 -19.69
CA LEU A 61 -9.27 -0.95 -19.77
C LEU A 61 -8.85 -0.28 -18.46
N SER A 62 -9.74 0.52 -17.88
CA SER A 62 -9.50 1.18 -16.58
C SER A 62 -9.33 0.15 -15.47
N GLN A 63 -10.18 -0.86 -15.43
CA GLN A 63 -10.12 -1.94 -14.45
C GLN A 63 -8.84 -2.76 -14.59
N THR A 64 -8.43 -3.10 -15.81
CA THR A 64 -7.16 -3.79 -16.07
C THR A 64 -5.97 -2.97 -15.58
N ALA A 65 -5.93 -1.67 -15.88
CA ALA A 65 -4.87 -0.79 -15.40
C ALA A 65 -4.86 -0.68 -13.87
N SER A 66 -6.03 -0.59 -13.25
CA SER A 66 -6.21 -0.56 -11.80
C SER A 66 -5.71 -1.86 -11.13
N LEU A 67 -5.99 -3.03 -11.73
CA LEU A 67 -5.51 -4.33 -11.24
C LEU A 67 -3.99 -4.46 -11.31
N VAL A 68 -3.37 -4.01 -12.41
CA VAL A 68 -1.90 -3.98 -12.54
C VAL A 68 -1.29 -3.08 -11.46
N ALA A 69 -1.80 -1.87 -11.31
CA ALA A 69 -1.35 -0.93 -10.30
C ALA A 69 -1.56 -1.48 -8.88
N SER A 70 -2.69 -2.13 -8.60
CA SER A 70 -2.97 -2.81 -7.32
C SER A 70 -1.93 -3.88 -7.01
N THR A 71 -1.55 -4.69 -8.00
CA THR A 71 -0.55 -5.73 -7.83
C THR A 71 0.82 -5.15 -7.49
N GLU A 72 1.25 -4.10 -8.19
CA GLU A 72 2.52 -3.42 -7.92
C GLU A 72 2.55 -2.79 -6.51
N VAL A 73 1.47 -2.11 -6.10
CA VAL A 73 1.33 -1.58 -4.72
C VAL A 73 1.41 -2.72 -3.70
N ALA A 74 0.66 -3.80 -3.93
CA ALA A 74 0.62 -4.96 -3.04
C ALA A 74 2.01 -5.58 -2.83
N GLU A 75 2.80 -5.73 -3.90
CA GLU A 75 4.17 -6.27 -3.84
C GLU A 75 5.09 -5.39 -3.02
N THR A 76 5.03 -4.06 -3.20
CA THR A 76 5.86 -3.13 -2.42
C THR A 76 5.47 -3.11 -0.96
N VAL A 77 4.18 -3.18 -0.64
CA VAL A 77 3.66 -3.26 0.73
C VAL A 77 4.06 -4.59 1.38
N LEU A 78 3.85 -5.72 0.69
CA LEU A 78 4.25 -7.04 1.19
C LEU A 78 5.75 -7.11 1.48
N SER A 79 6.58 -6.54 0.60
CA SER A 79 8.03 -6.41 0.83
C SER A 79 8.36 -5.61 2.09
N GLY A 80 7.59 -4.56 2.37
CA GLY A 80 7.68 -3.79 3.61
C GLY A 80 7.34 -4.62 4.84
N LEU A 81 6.22 -5.32 4.81
CA LEU A 81 5.73 -6.15 5.91
C LEU A 81 6.67 -7.32 6.25
N LYS A 82 7.32 -7.92 5.26
CA LYS A 82 8.36 -8.96 5.45
C LYS A 82 9.51 -8.52 6.35
N ARG A 83 9.80 -7.22 6.41
CA ARG A 83 10.86 -6.66 7.29
C ARG A 83 10.38 -6.44 8.73
N VAL A 84 9.07 -6.38 8.95
CA VAL A 84 8.48 -6.21 10.30
C VAL A 84 8.26 -7.54 11.00
N GLY A 85 7.87 -8.57 10.26
CA GLY A 85 7.57 -9.88 10.82
C GLY A 85 7.32 -10.95 9.76
N ASN A 86 6.72 -12.04 10.21
CA ASN A 86 6.36 -13.13 9.31
C ASN A 86 5.24 -12.70 8.36
N THR A 87 5.29 -13.23 7.14
CA THR A 87 4.16 -13.20 6.22
C THR A 87 3.56 -14.60 6.11
N HIS A 88 2.24 -14.68 5.99
CA HIS A 88 1.53 -15.95 5.83
C HIS A 88 1.90 -16.61 4.49
N LYS A 89 1.96 -15.80 3.44
CA LYS A 89 2.47 -16.21 2.12
C LYS A 89 3.63 -15.32 1.70
N LYS A 90 4.48 -15.87 0.83
CA LYS A 90 5.65 -15.14 0.31
C LYS A 90 5.33 -14.24 -0.88
N HIS A 91 4.15 -14.36 -1.45
CA HIS A 91 3.65 -13.62 -2.62
C HIS A 91 2.31 -12.98 -2.30
N VAL A 92 1.93 -12.02 -3.11
CA VAL A 92 0.59 -11.43 -3.10
C VAL A 92 -0.41 -12.51 -3.50
N GLU A 93 -1.51 -12.59 -2.79
CA GLU A 93 -2.62 -13.49 -3.10
C GLU A 93 -3.74 -12.73 -3.80
N SER A 94 -4.67 -13.43 -4.39
CA SER A 94 -5.82 -12.82 -5.06
C SER A 94 -7.09 -13.64 -4.84
N ALA A 95 -8.22 -12.94 -4.77
CA ALA A 95 -9.54 -13.56 -4.72
C ALA A 95 -10.61 -12.53 -5.11
N SER A 96 -11.85 -12.98 -5.21
CA SER A 96 -12.99 -12.15 -5.64
C SER A 96 -13.54 -11.30 -4.48
N PHE A 97 -12.71 -10.36 -3.98
CA PHE A 97 -13.14 -9.41 -2.93
C PHE A 97 -14.01 -8.30 -3.51
N VAL A 98 -15.26 -8.21 -3.07
CA VAL A 98 -16.21 -7.17 -3.52
C VAL A 98 -15.69 -5.77 -3.13
N VAL A 99 -15.15 -5.63 -1.93
CA VAL A 99 -14.59 -4.36 -1.41
C VAL A 99 -13.44 -3.80 -2.27
N LEU A 100 -12.80 -4.62 -3.10
CA LEU A 100 -11.71 -4.20 -3.99
C LEU A 100 -12.19 -3.90 -5.43
N LYS A 101 -13.48 -4.01 -5.71
CA LYS A 101 -14.06 -3.72 -7.03
C LYS A 101 -14.19 -2.22 -7.26
N SER A 102 -13.07 -1.58 -7.60
CA SER A 102 -13.02 -0.18 -8.05
C SER A 102 -12.35 -0.12 -9.41
N PRO A 103 -13.05 0.31 -10.47
CA PRO A 103 -12.51 0.23 -11.82
C PRO A 103 -11.38 1.25 -12.09
N ASP A 104 -11.30 2.31 -11.30
CA ASP A 104 -10.41 3.45 -11.51
C ASP A 104 -9.42 3.70 -10.37
N ILE A 105 -9.51 2.95 -9.27
CA ILE A 105 -8.67 3.14 -8.10
C ILE A 105 -7.93 1.84 -7.76
N PRO A 106 -6.59 1.83 -7.75
CA PRO A 106 -5.82 0.70 -7.25
C PRO A 106 -6.20 0.35 -5.81
N SER A 107 -6.63 -0.88 -5.60
CA SER A 107 -7.18 -1.33 -4.32
C SER A 107 -6.51 -2.61 -3.85
N ILE A 108 -6.13 -2.67 -2.58
CA ILE A 108 -5.51 -3.83 -1.94
C ILE A 108 -6.14 -4.09 -0.58
N LEU A 109 -6.22 -5.35 -0.18
CA LEU A 109 -6.58 -5.75 1.17
C LEU A 109 -5.34 -6.25 1.90
N ILE A 110 -5.11 -5.77 3.11
CA ILE A 110 -3.96 -6.15 3.92
C ILE A 110 -4.46 -6.80 5.21
N GLU A 111 -4.16 -8.08 5.36
CA GLU A 111 -4.23 -8.76 6.65
C GLU A 111 -2.92 -8.53 7.40
N THR A 112 -2.97 -7.80 8.50
CA THR A 112 -1.78 -7.47 9.29
C THR A 112 -1.31 -8.62 10.16
N ALA A 113 -2.24 -9.49 10.55
CA ALA A 113 -2.04 -10.68 11.37
C ALA A 113 -3.38 -11.44 11.46
N PHE A 114 -3.40 -12.61 12.07
CA PHE A 114 -4.62 -13.34 12.40
C PHE A 114 -4.95 -13.19 13.90
N ILE A 115 -6.06 -12.50 14.22
CA ILE A 115 -6.44 -12.24 15.62
C ILE A 115 -6.80 -13.53 16.39
N SER A 116 -7.10 -14.64 15.69
CA SER A 116 -7.31 -15.95 16.29
C SER A 116 -6.04 -16.58 16.87
N ASN A 117 -4.84 -16.06 16.49
CA ASN A 117 -3.56 -16.49 17.03
C ASN A 117 -3.22 -15.64 18.27
N PRO A 118 -3.07 -16.23 19.48
CA PRO A 118 -2.86 -15.45 20.70
C PRO A 118 -1.57 -14.62 20.71
N ASP A 119 -0.50 -15.10 20.06
CA ASP A 119 0.76 -14.37 19.99
C ASP A 119 0.63 -13.15 19.08
N GLU A 120 -0.13 -13.26 17.99
CA GLU A 120 -0.37 -12.15 17.08
C GLU A 120 -1.37 -11.15 17.65
N GLU A 121 -2.43 -11.61 18.31
CA GLU A 121 -3.33 -10.74 19.07
C GLU A 121 -2.56 -9.87 20.08
N LYS A 122 -1.64 -10.48 20.82
CA LYS A 122 -0.78 -9.76 21.77
C LYS A 122 0.09 -8.71 21.09
N LYS A 123 0.65 -9.02 19.91
CA LYS A 123 1.44 -8.05 19.11
C LYS A 123 0.57 -6.92 18.59
N LEU A 124 -0.65 -7.23 18.10
CA LEU A 124 -1.59 -6.24 17.58
C LEU A 124 -2.04 -5.23 18.66
N ARG A 125 -2.04 -5.62 19.92
CA ARG A 125 -2.32 -4.72 21.07
C ARG A 125 -1.14 -3.81 21.41
N SER A 126 0.04 -4.02 20.86
CA SER A 126 1.24 -3.21 21.11
C SER A 126 1.32 -2.02 20.16
N SER A 127 1.26 -0.79 20.70
CA SER A 127 1.42 0.44 19.92
C SER A 127 2.74 0.49 19.14
N SER A 128 3.83 -0.06 19.71
CA SER A 128 5.11 -0.15 19.02
C SER A 128 5.03 -1.05 17.78
N HIS A 129 4.31 -2.18 17.87
CA HIS A 129 4.12 -3.08 16.73
C HIS A 129 3.19 -2.46 15.68
N GLN A 130 2.09 -1.84 16.10
CA GLN A 130 1.18 -1.11 15.21
C GLN A 130 1.92 -0.04 14.41
N ASN A 131 2.77 0.76 15.07
CA ASN A 131 3.59 1.78 14.40
C ASN A 131 4.55 1.17 13.36
N LYS A 132 5.19 0.02 13.68
CA LYS A 132 6.06 -0.67 12.71
C LYS A 132 5.30 -1.13 11.48
N LEU A 133 4.11 -1.71 11.66
CA LEU A 133 3.24 -2.11 10.56
C LEU A 133 2.82 -0.90 9.71
N ALA A 134 2.35 0.17 10.35
CA ALA A 134 1.93 1.40 9.68
C ALA A 134 3.06 2.02 8.85
N LEU A 135 4.26 2.14 9.41
CA LEU A 135 5.44 2.65 8.71
C LEU A 135 5.86 1.77 7.54
N ALA A 136 5.78 0.44 7.69
CA ALA A 136 6.09 -0.49 6.62
C ALA A 136 5.10 -0.39 5.44
N MET A 137 3.80 -0.32 5.73
CA MET A 137 2.75 -0.13 4.73
C MET A 137 2.91 1.21 4.03
N MET A 138 3.07 2.31 4.79
CA MET A 138 3.28 3.65 4.25
C MET A 138 4.52 3.73 3.36
N SER A 139 5.62 3.10 3.78
CA SER A 139 6.85 3.03 2.97
C SER A 139 6.62 2.29 1.65
N GLY A 140 5.88 1.18 1.67
CA GLY A 140 5.52 0.42 0.47
C GLY A 140 4.69 1.27 -0.51
N ILE A 141 3.64 1.91 -0.01
CA ILE A 141 2.77 2.80 -0.80
C ILE A 141 3.58 3.98 -1.38
N ARG A 142 4.40 4.63 -0.56
CA ARG A 142 5.24 5.74 -1.01
C ARG A 142 6.22 5.33 -2.11
N ASN A 143 6.86 4.17 -1.96
CA ASN A 143 7.78 3.64 -2.96
C ASN A 143 7.09 3.37 -4.30
N TYR A 144 5.83 2.92 -4.27
CA TYR A 144 5.04 2.76 -5.48
C TYR A 144 4.80 4.11 -6.17
N PHE A 145 4.25 5.11 -5.45
CA PHE A 145 3.94 6.43 -6.02
C PHE A 145 5.17 7.22 -6.45
N GLN A 146 6.35 6.97 -5.87
CA GLN A 146 7.60 7.56 -6.35
C GLN A 146 8.00 7.03 -7.74
N ARG A 147 7.63 5.80 -8.07
CA ARG A 147 7.90 5.19 -9.38
C ARG A 147 6.80 5.44 -10.39
N ASN A 148 5.58 5.56 -9.91
CA ASN A 148 4.35 5.69 -10.68
C ASN A 148 3.56 6.93 -10.21
N PRO A 149 4.08 8.15 -10.40
CA PRO A 149 3.36 9.35 -9.98
C PRO A 149 2.06 9.50 -10.79
N PRO A 150 0.92 9.81 -10.16
CA PRO A 150 -0.32 10.07 -10.86
C PRO A 150 -0.15 11.23 -11.86
N LEU A 151 -0.82 11.16 -13.00
CA LEU A 151 -0.78 12.21 -14.02
C LEU A 151 -1.15 13.57 -13.41
N GLY A 152 -0.33 14.59 -13.66
CA GLY A 152 -0.54 15.94 -13.14
C GLY A 152 -0.12 16.16 -11.68
N THR A 153 0.38 15.14 -10.99
CA THR A 153 0.96 15.31 -9.65
C THR A 153 2.49 15.37 -9.74
N GLN A 154 3.07 16.45 -9.27
CA GLN A 154 4.49 16.45 -8.89
C GLN A 154 4.58 15.89 -7.48
N ILE A 155 4.96 14.63 -7.34
CA ILE A 155 5.32 14.11 -6.01
C ILE A 155 6.66 14.74 -5.65
N PRO A 156 6.74 15.57 -4.59
CA PRO A 156 8.00 16.16 -4.20
C PRO A 156 8.99 15.03 -3.90
N GLN A 157 10.10 14.99 -4.65
CA GLN A 157 11.19 14.11 -4.31
C GLN A 157 11.68 14.46 -2.90
N GLN A 158 11.93 13.45 -2.08
CA GLN A 158 12.46 13.65 -0.73
C GLN A 158 13.90 13.14 -0.67
N HIS A 159 14.75 13.93 -0.04
CA HIS A 159 16.11 13.54 0.30
C HIS A 159 16.26 13.45 1.82
N ILE A 160 16.71 12.30 2.32
CA ILE A 160 17.05 12.12 3.73
C ILE A 160 18.53 12.49 3.90
N VAL A 161 18.78 13.52 4.69
CA VAL A 161 20.13 14.03 4.92
C VAL A 161 21.01 12.96 5.55
N SER A 162 22.10 12.65 4.89
CA SER A 162 23.10 11.68 5.30
C SER A 162 24.41 12.37 5.71
N ARG A 163 25.28 11.63 6.36
CA ARG A 163 26.59 12.18 6.77
C ARG A 163 27.40 12.63 5.55
N GLY A 164 27.82 13.88 5.54
CA GLY A 164 28.57 14.50 4.44
C GLY A 164 27.70 15.24 3.44
N ASP A 165 26.37 15.20 3.57
CA ASP A 165 25.50 16.01 2.74
C ASP A 165 25.55 17.49 3.13
N THR A 166 25.49 18.34 2.11
CA THR A 166 25.30 19.78 2.23
C THR A 166 24.17 20.21 1.31
N LEU A 167 23.52 21.34 1.59
CA LEU A 167 22.47 21.87 0.70
C LEU A 167 22.98 22.03 -0.73
N SER A 168 24.22 22.43 -0.93
CA SER A 168 24.83 22.61 -2.26
C SER A 168 25.00 21.27 -2.98
N THR A 169 25.50 20.23 -2.29
CA THR A 169 25.67 18.89 -2.90
C THR A 169 24.34 18.23 -3.20
N ILE A 170 23.33 18.45 -2.35
CA ILE A 170 21.95 17.96 -2.58
C ILE A 170 21.33 18.69 -3.78
N ALA A 171 21.39 20.02 -3.82
CA ALA A 171 20.88 20.83 -4.93
C ALA A 171 21.52 20.41 -6.27
N GLN A 172 22.83 20.18 -6.30
CA GLN A 172 23.54 19.70 -7.48
C GLN A 172 23.12 18.29 -7.89
N ARG A 173 22.96 17.36 -6.93
CA ARG A 173 22.53 15.97 -7.18
C ARG A 173 21.17 15.92 -7.85
N TYR A 174 20.24 16.77 -7.43
CA TYR A 174 18.85 16.82 -7.95
C TYR A 174 18.65 17.87 -9.04
N GLN A 175 19.71 18.57 -9.47
CA GLN A 175 19.67 19.59 -10.52
C GLN A 175 18.67 20.73 -10.24
N VAL A 176 18.51 21.10 -8.98
CA VAL A 176 17.64 22.19 -8.54
C VAL A 176 18.48 23.38 -8.03
N LYS A 177 17.91 24.57 -8.04
CA LYS A 177 18.60 25.73 -7.49
C LYS A 177 18.63 25.69 -5.96
N LEU A 178 19.77 26.01 -5.37
CA LEU A 178 19.94 26.05 -3.92
C LEU A 178 18.90 26.94 -3.22
N ALA A 179 18.58 28.09 -3.82
CA ALA A 179 17.58 29.00 -3.29
C ALA A 179 16.17 28.38 -3.26
N GLU A 180 15.80 27.65 -4.33
CA GLU A 180 14.52 26.95 -4.43
C GLU A 180 14.44 25.80 -3.40
N LEU A 181 15.52 25.03 -3.27
CA LEU A 181 15.62 23.96 -2.26
C LEU A 181 15.44 24.53 -0.83
N LYS A 182 16.07 25.66 -0.52
CA LYS A 182 15.91 26.32 0.78
C LYS A 182 14.49 26.83 1.00
N SER A 183 13.95 27.56 0.04
CA SER A 183 12.60 28.14 0.18
C SER A 183 11.52 27.06 0.30
N ASN A 184 11.63 25.98 -0.46
CA ASN A 184 10.68 24.87 -0.45
C ASN A 184 10.66 24.11 0.90
N ASN A 185 11.78 24.18 1.64
CA ASN A 185 11.94 23.55 2.95
C ASN A 185 11.87 24.53 4.13
N GLY A 186 11.58 25.81 3.90
CA GLY A 186 11.52 26.81 4.94
C GLY A 186 12.84 27.04 5.68
N LEU A 187 13.99 26.74 5.04
CA LEU A 187 15.31 26.82 5.66
C LEU A 187 15.83 28.25 5.66
N THR A 188 16.13 28.77 6.84
CA THR A 188 16.74 30.09 7.03
C THR A 188 18.28 30.02 7.14
N SER A 189 18.85 28.85 7.38
CA SER A 189 20.29 28.58 7.45
C SER A 189 20.71 27.43 6.53
N ASP A 190 22.00 27.21 6.37
CA ASP A 190 22.56 26.12 5.59
C ASP A 190 22.83 24.86 6.43
N THR A 191 22.48 24.91 7.71
CA THR A 191 22.74 23.80 8.65
C THR A 191 21.70 22.71 8.46
N LEU A 192 22.19 21.49 8.19
CA LEU A 192 21.39 20.26 8.09
C LEU A 192 21.73 19.33 9.24
N LYS A 193 20.75 18.59 9.71
CA LYS A 193 20.95 17.48 10.66
C LYS A 193 20.78 16.15 9.92
N ILE A 194 21.65 15.19 10.25
CA ILE A 194 21.51 13.83 9.73
C ILE A 194 20.13 13.29 10.10
N GLY A 195 19.39 12.79 9.11
CA GLY A 195 18.03 12.30 9.26
C GLY A 195 16.94 13.35 8.92
N ASP A 196 17.28 14.62 8.71
CA ASP A 196 16.32 15.61 8.22
C ASP A 196 15.79 15.19 6.83
N ILE A 197 14.53 15.47 6.58
CA ILE A 197 13.90 15.19 5.28
C ILE A 197 13.77 16.51 4.54
N LEU A 198 14.39 16.60 3.37
CA LEU A 198 14.26 17.73 2.46
C LEU A 198 13.34 17.38 1.29
N PHE A 199 12.40 18.26 1.02
CA PHE A 199 11.54 18.20 -0.17
C PHE A 199 12.28 18.86 -1.34
N ILE A 200 12.50 18.10 -2.40
CA ILE A 200 13.16 18.58 -3.61
C ILE A 200 12.09 19.22 -4.52
N PRO A 201 12.25 20.49 -4.94
CA PRO A 201 11.30 21.19 -5.79
C PRO A 201 11.23 20.64 -7.21
#